data_01d10ae46a4d77ae7097c3a0b94afef8
#
_entry.id   01d10ae46a4d77ae7097c3a0b94afef8
#
_cell.length_a   1.000
_cell.length_b   1.000
_cell.length_c   1.000
_cell.angle_alpha   90.00
_cell.angle_beta   90.00
_cell.angle_gamma   90.00
#
_symmetry.space_group_name_H-M   'P 1'
#
loop_
_entity.id
_entity.type
_entity.pdbx_description
1 polymer ?
#
loop_
_entity_poly.entity_id
_entity_poly.type
_entity_poly.pdbx_seq_one_letter_code
_entity_poly.pdbx_strand_id
1 'polypeptide(L)'
;IGASVVLLGVMSVPVMLNQNYHKPLALGTVASAGCLGILIPPSIMLVIMGDQLGISVGDLFMGAVFPGLILGTLYVLYILIYGKLRPENTPLAKDHQAIGLKDVGRVMLDIIPPALLILAVLGSIFAGIATVTEASGIGALGATVLAAAYKRLNFAVFKEVVINTMNTSAYIFAIFVGATIFALVLRECGGDELIESALNGLGFGPYGLIVVILLIVFLLGFFLHWLA
;
A
#
# COMPACT_ATOMS: atom_id res chain seq x y z
N ILE A 1 5.73 2.19 2.23
CA ILE A 1 5.75 3.13 1.08
C ILE A 1 7.18 3.26 0.55
N GLY A 2 8.14 3.69 1.39
CA GLY A 2 9.49 3.98 0.92
C GLY A 2 10.17 2.83 0.19
N ALA A 3 10.17 1.64 0.75
CA ALA A 3 10.81 0.48 0.14
C ALA A 3 10.21 0.11 -1.23
N SER A 4 8.88 0.14 -1.36
CA SER A 4 8.19 -0.16 -2.62
C SER A 4 8.47 0.90 -3.68
N VAL A 5 8.42 2.19 -3.31
CA VAL A 5 8.74 3.31 -4.21
C VAL A 5 10.20 3.26 -4.66
N VAL A 6 11.13 2.98 -3.73
CA VAL A 6 12.56 2.86 -4.05
C VAL A 6 12.79 1.67 -5.00
N LEU A 7 12.22 0.50 -4.72
CA LEU A 7 12.38 -0.68 -5.57
C LEU A 7 11.84 -0.42 -6.98
N LEU A 8 10.60 0.07 -7.08
CA LEU A 8 10.01 0.43 -8.37
C LEU A 8 10.79 1.54 -9.06
N GLY A 9 11.31 2.52 -8.31
CA GLY A 9 12.12 3.61 -8.81
C GLY A 9 13.42 3.12 -9.44
N VAL A 10 14.16 2.30 -8.72
CA VAL A 10 15.46 1.76 -9.21
C VAL A 10 15.27 0.90 -10.45
N MET A 11 14.17 0.14 -10.53
CA MET A 11 13.90 -0.75 -11.67
C MET A 11 13.29 -0.02 -12.87
N SER A 12 12.32 0.87 -12.65
CA SER A 12 11.49 1.43 -13.73
C SER A 12 11.98 2.78 -14.24
N VAL A 13 12.45 3.67 -13.36
CA VAL A 13 12.85 5.03 -13.75
C VAL A 13 13.99 5.04 -14.76
N PRO A 14 15.11 4.28 -14.60
CA PRO A 14 16.17 4.26 -15.59
C PRO A 14 15.69 3.78 -16.97
N VAL A 15 14.83 2.79 -17.00
CA VAL A 15 14.26 2.25 -18.26
C VAL A 15 13.40 3.31 -18.93
N MET A 16 12.52 3.98 -18.19
CA MET A 16 11.67 5.04 -18.73
C MET A 16 12.48 6.23 -19.25
N LEU A 17 13.49 6.66 -18.48
CA LEU A 17 14.35 7.79 -18.89
C LEU A 17 15.21 7.47 -20.12
N ASN A 18 15.73 6.25 -20.23
CA ASN A 18 16.48 5.80 -21.42
C ASN A 18 15.61 5.76 -22.68
N GLN A 19 14.31 5.63 -22.53
CA GLN A 19 13.32 5.69 -23.60
C GLN A 19 12.78 7.12 -23.84
N ASN A 20 13.38 8.14 -23.20
CA ASN A 20 13.00 9.54 -23.30
C ASN A 20 11.58 9.86 -22.78
N TYR A 21 11.07 9.10 -21.81
CA TYR A 21 9.86 9.48 -21.09
C TYR A 21 10.06 10.81 -20.35
N HIS A 22 9.03 11.61 -20.28
CA HIS A 22 9.05 12.86 -19.52
C HIS A 22 9.30 12.58 -18.04
N LYS A 23 10.38 13.19 -17.47
CA LYS A 23 10.85 12.90 -16.10
C LYS A 23 9.76 13.01 -15.03
N PRO A 24 8.94 14.09 -14.97
CA PRO A 24 7.85 14.20 -14.00
C PRO A 24 6.83 13.06 -14.11
N LEU A 25 6.50 12.62 -15.34
CA LEU A 25 5.58 11.50 -15.54
C LEU A 25 6.17 10.20 -15.02
N ALA A 26 7.44 9.89 -15.33
CA ALA A 26 8.10 8.68 -14.88
C ALA A 26 8.17 8.63 -13.35
N LEU A 27 8.63 9.71 -12.70
CA LEU A 27 8.74 9.79 -11.25
C LEU A 27 7.37 9.76 -10.57
N GLY A 28 6.39 10.51 -11.10
CA GLY A 28 5.03 10.53 -10.58
C GLY A 28 4.34 9.17 -10.66
N THR A 29 4.50 8.46 -11.77
CA THR A 29 3.94 7.10 -11.95
C THR A 29 4.52 6.12 -10.91
N VAL A 30 5.83 6.15 -10.71
CA VAL A 30 6.49 5.27 -9.74
C VAL A 30 6.06 5.60 -8.31
N ALA A 31 6.01 6.87 -7.95
CA ALA A 31 5.57 7.31 -6.63
C ALA A 31 4.11 6.91 -6.36
N SER A 32 3.22 7.17 -7.31
CA SER A 32 1.79 6.83 -7.20
C SER A 32 1.56 5.31 -7.13
N ALA A 33 2.28 4.53 -7.95
CA ALA A 33 2.20 3.07 -7.91
C ALA A 33 2.67 2.49 -6.56
N GLY A 34 3.73 3.07 -5.98
CA GLY A 34 4.20 2.68 -4.64
C GLY A 34 3.19 2.97 -3.53
N CYS A 35 2.44 4.06 -3.63
CA CYS A 35 1.36 4.39 -2.69
C CYS A 35 0.17 3.42 -2.81
N LEU A 36 -0.13 2.94 -4.02
CA LEU A 36 -1.25 2.01 -4.24
C LEU A 36 -1.09 0.70 -3.46
N GLY A 37 0.16 0.24 -3.28
CA GLY A 37 0.46 -0.97 -2.52
C GLY A 37 0.13 -0.92 -1.03
N ILE A 38 -0.21 0.26 -0.48
CA ILE A 38 -0.68 0.41 0.89
C ILE A 38 -2.19 0.48 0.95
N LEU A 39 -2.82 1.02 -0.09
CA LEU A 39 -4.27 1.18 -0.16
C LEU A 39 -4.99 -0.12 -0.53
N ILE A 40 -4.36 -0.96 -1.36
CA ILE A 40 -4.93 -2.24 -1.77
C ILE A 40 -4.53 -3.30 -0.73
N PRO A 41 -5.50 -4.03 -0.15
CA PRO A 41 -5.21 -5.12 0.78
C PRO A 41 -4.32 -6.23 0.18
N PRO A 42 -3.52 -6.92 0.99
CA PRO A 42 -3.34 -6.78 2.44
C PRO A 42 -2.48 -5.57 2.81
N SER A 43 -2.92 -4.77 3.78
CA SER A 43 -2.29 -3.52 4.20
C SER A 43 -2.05 -3.47 5.69
N ILE A 44 -0.81 -3.25 6.10
CA ILE A 44 -0.44 -3.09 7.52
C ILE A 44 -1.18 -1.91 8.14
N MET A 45 -1.37 -0.82 7.38
CA MET A 45 -2.11 0.35 7.85
C MET A 45 -3.54 0.00 8.27
N LEU A 46 -4.25 -0.79 7.47
CA LEU A 46 -5.62 -1.20 7.78
C LEU A 46 -5.67 -2.17 8.96
N VAL A 47 -4.66 -3.03 9.13
CA VAL A 47 -4.55 -3.91 10.31
C VAL A 47 -4.44 -3.07 11.58
N ILE A 48 -3.53 -2.10 11.58
CA ILE A 48 -3.30 -1.20 12.71
C ILE A 48 -4.55 -0.36 13.00
N MET A 49 -5.16 0.20 11.97
CA MET A 49 -6.39 1.00 12.13
C MET A 49 -7.52 0.16 12.70
N GLY A 50 -7.67 -1.09 12.26
CA GLY A 50 -8.65 -2.02 12.83
C GLY A 50 -8.43 -2.32 14.29
N ASP A 51 -7.18 -2.53 14.69
CA ASP A 51 -6.79 -2.74 16.08
C ASP A 51 -7.08 -1.52 16.96
N GLN A 52 -6.68 -0.32 16.52
CA GLN A 52 -6.86 0.91 17.27
C GLN A 52 -8.33 1.34 17.38
N LEU A 53 -9.13 1.11 16.36
CA LEU A 53 -10.57 1.47 16.34
C LEU A 53 -11.48 0.35 16.86
N GLY A 54 -10.93 -0.84 17.15
CA GLY A 54 -11.72 -2.01 17.56
C GLY A 54 -12.66 -2.52 16.46
N ILE A 55 -12.30 -2.34 15.19
CA ILE A 55 -13.08 -2.72 14.02
C ILE A 55 -12.46 -3.96 13.38
N SER A 56 -13.31 -4.83 12.81
CA SER A 56 -12.84 -6.00 12.07
C SER A 56 -11.91 -5.62 10.93
N VAL A 57 -10.68 -6.12 10.96
CA VAL A 57 -9.69 -5.91 9.89
C VAL A 57 -10.17 -6.50 8.57
N GLY A 58 -10.90 -7.62 8.60
CA GLY A 58 -11.50 -8.21 7.41
C GLY A 58 -12.49 -7.28 6.73
N ASP A 59 -13.33 -6.60 7.50
CA ASP A 59 -14.30 -5.61 6.99
C ASP A 59 -13.60 -4.38 6.43
N LEU A 60 -12.54 -3.92 7.09
CA LEU A 60 -11.70 -2.83 6.58
C LEU A 60 -11.02 -3.21 5.26
N PHE A 61 -10.53 -4.44 5.15
CA PHE A 61 -9.96 -4.93 3.89
C PHE A 61 -10.99 -4.96 2.77
N MET A 62 -12.18 -5.51 3.02
CA MET A 62 -13.27 -5.50 2.04
C MET A 62 -13.66 -4.08 1.62
N GLY A 63 -13.78 -3.17 2.58
CA GLY A 63 -14.08 -1.77 2.31
C GLY A 63 -13.01 -1.04 1.49
N ALA A 64 -11.74 -1.41 1.66
CA ALA A 64 -10.60 -0.78 0.97
C ALA A 64 -10.39 -1.28 -0.47
N VAL A 65 -10.85 -2.50 -0.81
CA VAL A 65 -10.70 -3.05 -2.17
C VAL A 65 -11.30 -2.12 -3.22
N PHE A 66 -12.53 -1.64 -2.98
CA PHE A 66 -13.26 -0.83 -3.95
C PHE A 66 -12.58 0.53 -4.23
N PRO A 67 -12.25 1.35 -3.21
CA PRO A 67 -11.50 2.60 -3.40
C PRO A 67 -10.13 2.37 -4.02
N GLY A 68 -9.42 1.31 -3.62
CA GLY A 68 -8.12 0.96 -4.17
C GLY A 68 -8.17 0.64 -5.66
N LEU A 69 -9.14 -0.15 -6.10
CA LEU A 69 -9.36 -0.47 -7.52
C LEU A 69 -9.76 0.76 -8.34
N ILE A 70 -10.64 1.62 -7.78
CA ILE A 70 -11.01 2.88 -8.44
C ILE A 70 -9.77 3.75 -8.64
N LEU A 71 -8.96 3.94 -7.60
CA LEU A 71 -7.75 4.76 -7.68
C LEU A 71 -6.75 4.18 -8.68
N GLY A 72 -6.51 2.87 -8.65
CA GLY A 72 -5.66 2.19 -9.63
C GLY A 72 -6.14 2.38 -11.06
N THR A 73 -7.45 2.25 -11.27
CA THR A 73 -8.07 2.50 -12.59
C THR A 73 -7.89 3.95 -13.03
N LEU A 74 -8.07 4.91 -12.11
CA LEU A 74 -7.84 6.33 -12.41
C LEU A 74 -6.39 6.61 -12.79
N TYR A 75 -5.40 5.98 -12.15
CA TYR A 75 -4.00 6.11 -12.52
C TYR A 75 -3.74 5.58 -13.92
N VAL A 76 -4.27 4.41 -14.26
CA VAL A 76 -4.14 3.84 -15.60
C VAL A 76 -4.80 4.76 -16.64
N LEU A 77 -6.01 5.22 -16.37
CA LEU A 77 -6.73 6.16 -17.26
C LEU A 77 -5.95 7.47 -17.43
N TYR A 78 -5.40 8.02 -16.35
CA TYR A 78 -4.58 9.23 -16.42
C TYR A 78 -3.38 9.04 -17.34
N ILE A 79 -2.64 7.95 -17.18
CA ILE A 79 -1.45 7.66 -18.01
C ILE A 79 -1.84 7.49 -19.47
N LEU A 80 -2.92 6.77 -19.76
CA LEU A 80 -3.41 6.56 -21.13
C LEU A 80 -3.88 7.86 -21.78
N ILE A 81 -4.65 8.67 -21.06
CA ILE A 81 -5.15 9.97 -21.56
C ILE A 81 -3.97 10.93 -21.77
N TYR A 82 -3.05 11.00 -20.79
CA TYR A 82 -1.86 11.84 -20.90
C TYR A 82 -0.98 11.43 -22.09
N GLY A 83 -0.75 10.14 -22.27
CA GLY A 83 0.01 9.61 -23.41
C GLY A 83 -0.64 9.92 -24.76
N LYS A 84 -1.99 9.88 -24.83
CA LYS A 84 -2.73 10.25 -26.05
C LYS A 84 -2.69 11.75 -26.33
N LEU A 85 -2.76 12.59 -25.31
CA LEU A 85 -2.76 14.04 -25.44
C LEU A 85 -1.36 14.63 -25.68
N ARG A 86 -0.32 13.95 -25.15
CA ARG A 86 1.09 14.40 -25.25
C ARG A 86 2.00 13.24 -25.64
N PRO A 87 1.91 12.74 -26.87
CA PRO A 87 2.69 11.60 -27.34
C PRO A 87 4.21 11.85 -27.31
N GLU A 88 4.63 13.11 -27.40
CA GLU A 88 6.02 13.52 -27.25
C GLU A 88 6.63 13.19 -25.87
N ASN A 89 5.80 13.14 -24.81
CA ASN A 89 6.21 12.86 -23.45
C ASN A 89 6.18 11.37 -23.10
N THR A 90 5.62 10.55 -23.98
CA THR A 90 5.44 9.10 -23.82
C THR A 90 5.83 8.38 -25.11
N PRO A 91 7.11 8.48 -25.52
CA PRO A 91 7.56 7.87 -26.76
C PRO A 91 7.42 6.37 -26.72
N LEU A 92 7.10 5.77 -27.88
CA LEU A 92 7.12 4.33 -28.03
C LEU A 92 8.55 3.80 -27.86
N ALA A 93 8.66 2.59 -27.26
CA ALA A 93 9.96 1.96 -27.07
C ALA A 93 10.74 1.89 -28.39
N LYS A 94 12.03 2.26 -28.34
CA LYS A 94 12.91 2.25 -29.54
C LYS A 94 13.04 0.86 -30.17
N ASP A 95 12.96 -0.18 -29.34
CA ASP A 95 12.96 -1.58 -29.75
C ASP A 95 11.54 -2.15 -29.71
N HIS A 96 10.72 -1.74 -30.67
CA HIS A 96 9.37 -2.26 -30.83
C HIS A 96 9.43 -3.70 -31.36
N GLN A 97 9.81 -4.65 -30.52
CA GLN A 97 9.54 -6.06 -30.79
C GLN A 97 8.06 -6.31 -30.52
N ALA A 98 7.36 -6.83 -31.52
CA ALA A 98 5.97 -7.23 -31.34
C ALA A 98 5.92 -8.24 -30.18
N ILE A 99 5.19 -7.88 -29.11
CA ILE A 99 4.99 -8.77 -27.96
C ILE A 99 4.30 -10.02 -28.46
N GLY A 100 5.03 -11.14 -28.49
CA GLY A 100 4.50 -12.43 -28.90
C GLY A 100 3.63 -13.04 -27.81
N LEU A 101 2.68 -13.89 -28.20
CA LEU A 101 1.87 -14.68 -27.25
C LEU A 101 2.73 -15.48 -26.25
N LYS A 102 3.94 -15.87 -26.64
CA LYS A 102 4.90 -16.55 -25.76
C LYS A 102 5.43 -15.64 -24.65
N ASP A 103 5.65 -14.36 -24.94
CA ASP A 103 6.15 -13.39 -23.97
C ASP A 103 5.05 -13.06 -22.94
N VAL A 104 3.81 -12.88 -23.41
CA VAL A 104 2.63 -12.72 -22.56
C VAL A 104 2.46 -13.97 -21.66
N GLY A 105 2.60 -15.17 -22.23
CA GLY A 105 2.49 -16.41 -21.47
C GLY A 105 3.57 -16.53 -20.38
N ARG A 106 4.80 -16.12 -20.64
CA ARG A 106 5.88 -16.12 -19.65
C ARG A 106 5.60 -15.13 -18.51
N VAL A 107 5.21 -13.90 -18.86
CA VAL A 107 4.85 -12.88 -17.86
C VAL A 107 3.68 -13.36 -16.99
N MET A 108 2.66 -13.99 -17.60
CA MET A 108 1.55 -14.57 -16.83
C MET A 108 2.00 -15.66 -15.87
N LEU A 109 2.89 -16.57 -16.31
CA LEU A 109 3.44 -17.62 -15.46
C LEU A 109 4.23 -17.07 -14.27
N ASP A 110 4.89 -15.94 -14.42
CA ASP A 110 5.65 -15.30 -13.34
C ASP A 110 4.72 -14.55 -12.36
N ILE A 111 3.59 -14.00 -12.82
CA ILE A 111 2.64 -13.25 -12.01
C ILE A 111 1.64 -14.17 -11.28
N ILE A 112 1.21 -15.26 -11.89
CA ILE A 112 0.17 -16.15 -11.35
C ILE A 112 0.50 -16.69 -9.96
N PRO A 113 1.70 -17.23 -9.66
CA PRO A 113 1.97 -17.80 -8.34
C PRO A 113 1.89 -16.78 -7.19
N PRO A 114 2.51 -15.57 -7.27
CA PRO A 114 2.31 -14.55 -6.25
C PRO A 114 0.86 -14.06 -6.15
N ALA A 115 0.16 -13.92 -7.28
CA ALA A 115 -1.23 -13.49 -7.29
C ALA A 115 -2.15 -14.53 -6.63
N LEU A 116 -1.94 -15.83 -6.89
CA LEU A 116 -2.68 -16.91 -6.24
C LEU A 116 -2.42 -16.92 -4.72
N LEU A 117 -1.20 -16.66 -4.28
CA LEU A 117 -0.88 -16.56 -2.87
C LEU A 117 -1.65 -15.41 -2.21
N ILE A 118 -1.66 -14.23 -2.82
CA ILE A 118 -2.41 -13.07 -2.34
C ILE A 118 -3.92 -13.39 -2.28
N LEU A 119 -4.46 -13.99 -3.33
CA LEU A 119 -5.87 -14.38 -3.40
C LEU A 119 -6.22 -15.45 -2.36
N ALA A 120 -5.33 -16.40 -2.09
CA ALA A 120 -5.54 -17.41 -1.06
C ALA A 120 -5.57 -16.79 0.34
N VAL A 121 -4.64 -15.87 0.64
CA VAL A 121 -4.59 -15.15 1.93
C VAL A 121 -5.83 -14.28 2.11
N LEU A 122 -6.14 -13.40 1.17
CA LEU A 122 -7.31 -12.52 1.24
C LEU A 122 -8.61 -13.30 1.21
N GLY A 123 -8.69 -14.31 0.35
CA GLY A 123 -9.87 -15.16 0.23
C GLY A 123 -10.18 -15.92 1.53
N SER A 124 -9.16 -16.40 2.26
CA SER A 124 -9.34 -17.05 3.55
C SER A 124 -9.88 -16.10 4.63
N ILE A 125 -9.44 -14.83 4.60
CA ILE A 125 -9.94 -13.78 5.51
C ILE A 125 -11.38 -13.42 5.15
N PHE A 126 -11.68 -13.17 3.89
CA PHE A 126 -13.02 -12.76 3.43
C PHE A 126 -14.07 -13.86 3.58
N ALA A 127 -13.65 -15.11 3.45
CA ALA A 127 -14.51 -16.26 3.70
C ALA A 127 -14.71 -16.55 5.21
N GLY A 128 -14.04 -15.82 6.10
CA GLY A 128 -14.10 -16.05 7.54
C GLY A 128 -13.45 -17.37 8.00
N ILE A 129 -12.64 -18.00 7.13
CA ILE A 129 -11.95 -19.28 7.43
C ILE A 129 -10.74 -19.07 8.32
N ALA A 130 -10.03 -17.97 8.12
CA ALA A 130 -8.84 -17.63 8.88
C ALA A 130 -8.89 -16.20 9.41
N THR A 131 -8.38 -15.99 10.60
CA THR A 131 -8.09 -14.67 11.14
C THR A 131 -6.94 -14.02 10.35
N VAL A 132 -6.79 -12.73 10.46
CA VAL A 132 -5.68 -11.99 9.79
C VAL A 132 -4.32 -12.54 10.21
N THR A 133 -4.16 -12.91 11.49
CA THR A 133 -2.93 -13.48 12.03
C THR A 133 -2.64 -14.86 11.43
N GLU A 134 -3.63 -15.74 11.37
CA GLU A 134 -3.48 -17.08 10.76
C GLU A 134 -3.19 -16.97 9.26
N ALA A 135 -3.92 -16.12 8.56
CA ALA A 135 -3.71 -15.86 7.14
C ALA A 135 -2.31 -15.30 6.84
N SER A 136 -1.77 -14.45 7.73
CA SER A 136 -0.39 -13.95 7.60
C SER A 136 0.65 -15.07 7.73
N GLY A 137 0.42 -16.03 8.62
CA GLY A 137 1.24 -17.24 8.73
C GLY A 137 1.22 -18.10 7.46
N ILE A 138 0.04 -18.31 6.89
CA ILE A 138 -0.14 -19.02 5.61
C ILE A 138 0.59 -18.24 4.48
N GLY A 139 0.47 -16.92 4.46
CA GLY A 139 1.16 -16.06 3.52
C GLY A 139 2.68 -16.17 3.61
N ALA A 140 3.23 -16.16 4.83
CA ALA A 140 4.66 -16.31 5.07
C ALA A 140 5.18 -17.68 4.63
N LEU A 141 4.45 -18.76 4.97
CA LEU A 141 4.77 -20.12 4.51
C LEU A 141 4.70 -20.22 2.98
N GLY A 142 3.63 -19.71 2.37
CA GLY A 142 3.46 -19.73 0.92
C GLY A 142 4.55 -18.96 0.19
N ALA A 143 4.93 -17.77 0.68
CA ALA A 143 6.05 -17.01 0.13
C ALA A 143 7.39 -17.75 0.26
N THR A 144 7.62 -18.44 1.38
CA THR A 144 8.80 -19.26 1.60
C THR A 144 8.85 -20.44 0.63
N VAL A 145 7.72 -21.13 0.43
CA VAL A 145 7.60 -22.24 -0.53
C VAL A 145 7.83 -21.74 -1.97
N LEU A 146 7.27 -20.59 -2.34
CA LEU A 146 7.52 -19.99 -3.66
C LEU A 146 9.00 -19.64 -3.85
N ALA A 147 9.65 -19.03 -2.87
CA ALA A 147 11.08 -18.71 -2.94
C ALA A 147 11.94 -19.99 -3.09
N ALA A 148 11.57 -21.07 -2.40
CA ALA A 148 12.21 -22.37 -2.55
C ALA A 148 11.98 -22.98 -3.94
N ALA A 149 10.76 -22.93 -4.46
CA ALA A 149 10.41 -23.42 -5.81
C ALA A 149 11.19 -22.69 -6.91
N TYR A 150 11.38 -21.36 -6.75
CA TYR A 150 12.22 -20.55 -7.65
C TYR A 150 13.73 -20.70 -7.38
N LYS A 151 14.13 -21.61 -6.47
CA LYS A 151 15.54 -21.84 -6.08
C LYS A 151 16.26 -20.57 -5.62
N ARG A 152 15.52 -19.63 -5.04
CA ARG A 152 16.05 -18.37 -4.50
C ARG A 152 16.20 -18.40 -2.98
N LEU A 153 15.66 -19.43 -2.30
CA LEU A 153 15.77 -19.59 -0.86
C LEU A 153 17.12 -20.21 -0.48
N ASN A 154 17.88 -19.48 0.30
CA ASN A 154 19.07 -19.97 0.98
C ASN A 154 19.10 -19.41 2.41
N PHE A 155 19.99 -19.92 3.27
CA PHE A 155 20.06 -19.52 4.68
C PHE A 155 20.38 -18.03 4.84
N ALA A 156 21.20 -17.44 3.97
CA ALA A 156 21.53 -16.02 4.01
C ALA A 156 20.31 -15.14 3.71
N VAL A 157 19.56 -15.47 2.66
CA VAL A 157 18.31 -14.79 2.29
C VAL A 157 17.27 -14.93 3.40
N PHE A 158 17.10 -16.14 3.97
CA PHE A 158 16.16 -16.36 5.07
C PHE A 158 16.53 -15.51 6.28
N LYS A 159 17.80 -15.51 6.68
CA LYS A 159 18.29 -14.68 7.79
C LYS A 159 18.07 -13.18 7.53
N GLU A 160 18.35 -12.71 6.32
CA GLU A 160 18.13 -11.32 5.92
C GLU A 160 16.64 -10.93 6.03
N VAL A 161 15.73 -11.77 5.52
CA VAL A 161 14.28 -11.55 5.62
C VAL A 161 13.84 -11.46 7.08
N VAL A 162 14.29 -12.40 7.93
CA VAL A 162 13.95 -12.41 9.37
C VAL A 162 14.45 -11.12 10.05
N ILE A 163 15.70 -10.72 9.82
CA ILE A 163 16.27 -9.50 10.42
C ILE A 163 15.52 -8.26 9.93
N ASN A 164 15.24 -8.16 8.64
CA ASN A 164 14.52 -7.02 8.08
C ASN A 164 13.07 -6.94 8.62
N THR A 165 12.40 -8.08 8.76
CA THR A 165 11.07 -8.15 9.36
C THR A 165 11.11 -7.72 10.83
N MET A 166 12.08 -8.20 11.59
CA MET A 166 12.27 -7.82 13.00
C MET A 166 12.52 -6.31 13.13
N ASN A 167 13.41 -5.74 12.32
CA ASN A 167 13.70 -4.31 12.34
C ASN A 167 12.48 -3.46 11.98
N THR A 168 11.74 -3.87 10.95
CA THR A 168 10.51 -3.18 10.55
C THR A 168 9.45 -3.24 11.64
N SER A 169 9.25 -4.41 12.24
CA SER A 169 8.30 -4.58 13.35
C SER A 169 8.71 -3.75 14.57
N ALA A 170 9.99 -3.77 14.94
CA ALA A 170 10.52 -2.96 16.04
C ALA A 170 10.31 -1.46 15.80
N TYR A 171 10.55 -0.99 14.58
CA TYR A 171 10.28 0.40 14.19
C TYR A 171 8.80 0.78 14.34
N ILE A 172 7.90 -0.08 13.87
CA ILE A 172 6.45 0.13 13.99
C ILE A 172 6.05 0.20 15.46
N PHE A 173 6.47 -0.77 16.29
CA PHE A 173 6.16 -0.78 17.71
C PHE A 173 6.74 0.42 18.46
N ALA A 174 7.93 0.90 18.11
CA ALA A 174 8.51 2.09 18.72
C ALA A 174 7.65 3.35 18.47
N ILE A 175 7.13 3.52 17.25
CA ILE A 175 6.20 4.61 16.93
C ILE A 175 4.89 4.45 17.72
N PHE A 176 4.36 3.22 17.80
CA PHE A 176 3.15 2.94 18.57
C PHE A 176 3.26 3.32 20.05
N VAL A 177 4.37 2.96 20.67
CA VAL A 177 4.63 3.35 22.08
C VAL A 177 4.62 4.87 22.22
N GLY A 178 5.31 5.58 21.30
CA GLY A 178 5.31 7.04 21.30
C GLY A 178 3.92 7.65 21.12
N ALA A 179 3.17 7.15 20.14
CA ALA A 179 1.81 7.61 19.87
C ALA A 179 0.85 7.34 21.04
N THR A 180 0.96 6.17 21.68
CA THR A 180 0.14 5.80 22.84
C THR A 180 0.43 6.72 24.03
N ILE A 181 1.71 7.01 24.30
CA ILE A 181 2.10 7.94 25.36
C ILE A 181 1.53 9.35 25.09
N PHE A 182 1.67 9.82 23.84
CA PHE A 182 1.12 11.12 23.44
C PHE A 182 -0.40 11.17 23.61
N ALA A 183 -1.12 10.15 23.12
CA ALA A 183 -2.57 10.08 23.23
C ALA A 183 -3.05 10.03 24.70
N LEU A 184 -2.33 9.28 25.55
CA LEU A 184 -2.62 9.22 26.98
C LEU A 184 -2.47 10.60 27.65
N VAL A 185 -1.34 11.27 27.41
CA VAL A 185 -1.09 12.61 27.97
C VAL A 185 -2.12 13.61 27.46
N LEU A 186 -2.44 13.58 26.18
CA LEU A 186 -3.46 14.47 25.58
C LEU A 186 -4.83 14.27 26.25
N ARG A 187 -5.22 13.02 26.48
CA ARG A 187 -6.49 12.68 27.16
C ARG A 187 -6.51 13.15 28.60
N GLU A 188 -5.46 12.89 29.36
CA GLU A 188 -5.34 13.33 30.76
C GLU A 188 -5.32 14.87 30.89
N CYS A 189 -4.86 15.59 29.87
CA CYS A 189 -4.89 17.04 29.79
C CYS A 189 -6.25 17.61 29.32
N GLY A 190 -7.30 16.79 29.15
CA GLY A 190 -8.61 17.22 28.66
C GLY A 190 -8.68 17.45 27.14
N GLY A 191 -7.75 16.89 26.37
CA GLY A 191 -7.69 17.06 24.92
C GLY A 191 -8.91 16.50 24.20
N ASP A 192 -9.46 15.39 24.66
CA ASP A 192 -10.67 14.77 24.09
C ASP A 192 -11.87 15.73 24.21
N GLU A 193 -12.07 16.34 25.39
CA GLU A 193 -13.16 17.31 25.64
C GLU A 193 -12.98 18.58 24.80
N LEU A 194 -11.74 19.05 24.66
CA LEU A 194 -11.42 20.21 23.83
C LEU A 194 -11.73 19.96 22.35
N ILE A 195 -11.32 18.79 21.80
CA ILE A 195 -11.57 18.40 20.42
C ILE A 195 -13.08 18.23 20.18
N GLU A 196 -13.77 17.55 21.09
CA GLU A 196 -15.22 17.33 20.98
C GLU A 196 -15.98 18.66 21.00
N SER A 197 -15.65 19.55 21.93
CA SER A 197 -16.29 20.87 22.03
C SER A 197 -16.01 21.74 20.79
N ALA A 198 -14.78 21.70 20.27
CA ALA A 198 -14.41 22.42 19.06
C ALA A 198 -15.17 21.90 17.83
N LEU A 199 -15.28 20.59 17.67
CA LEU A 199 -16.01 19.98 16.56
C LEU A 199 -17.52 20.23 16.64
N ASN A 200 -18.11 20.10 17.82
CA ASN A 200 -19.54 20.36 18.04
C ASN A 200 -19.86 21.85 17.89
N GLY A 201 -18.94 22.74 18.25
CA GLY A 201 -19.06 24.18 18.10
C GLY A 201 -19.12 24.66 16.65
N LEU A 202 -18.70 23.85 15.68
CA LEU A 202 -18.77 24.19 14.26
C LEU A 202 -20.21 24.18 13.70
N GLY A 203 -21.18 23.60 14.42
CA GLY A 203 -22.58 23.56 13.99
C GLY A 203 -22.87 22.77 12.72
N PHE A 204 -21.91 21.96 12.26
CA PHE A 204 -22.11 21.10 11.10
C PHE A 204 -22.92 19.86 11.47
N GLY A 205 -23.79 19.41 10.56
CA GLY A 205 -24.45 18.13 10.72
C GLY A 205 -23.43 16.96 10.59
N PRO A 206 -23.88 15.70 10.85
CA PRO A 206 -22.98 14.53 10.88
C PRO A 206 -22.08 14.39 9.64
N TYR A 207 -22.60 14.64 8.47
CA TYR A 207 -21.84 14.57 7.21
C TYR A 207 -20.81 15.70 7.09
N GLY A 208 -21.16 16.91 7.55
CA GLY A 208 -20.23 18.04 7.56
C GLY A 208 -19.07 17.80 8.52
N LEU A 209 -19.33 17.18 9.66
CA LEU A 209 -18.30 16.79 10.63
C LEU A 209 -17.31 15.78 10.04
N ILE A 210 -17.83 14.76 9.35
CA ILE A 210 -16.98 13.78 8.64
C ILE A 210 -16.08 14.49 7.62
N VAL A 211 -16.62 15.41 6.83
CA VAL A 211 -15.82 16.15 5.83
C VAL A 211 -14.71 16.97 6.50
N VAL A 212 -15.02 17.63 7.63
CA VAL A 212 -14.00 18.39 8.39
C VAL A 212 -12.91 17.48 8.92
N ILE A 213 -13.27 16.34 9.53
CA ILE A 213 -12.29 15.37 10.03
C ILE A 213 -11.41 14.85 8.89
N LEU A 214 -12.01 14.47 7.77
CA LEU A 214 -11.26 13.99 6.60
C LEU A 214 -10.33 15.07 6.03
N LEU A 215 -10.76 16.34 6.05
CA LEU A 215 -9.93 17.46 5.62
C LEU A 215 -8.72 17.65 6.55
N ILE A 216 -8.94 17.57 7.86
CA ILE A 216 -7.87 17.66 8.86
C ILE A 216 -6.87 16.51 8.66
N VAL A 217 -7.34 15.27 8.53
CA VAL A 217 -6.49 14.10 8.28
C VAL A 217 -5.73 14.25 6.96
N PHE A 218 -6.38 14.75 5.91
CA PHE A 218 -5.73 15.03 4.63
C PHE A 218 -4.60 16.05 4.78
N LEU A 219 -4.82 17.16 5.49
CA LEU A 219 -3.79 18.17 5.72
C LEU A 219 -2.65 17.65 6.60
N LEU A 220 -2.96 16.91 7.64
CA LEU A 220 -1.95 16.28 8.51
C LEU A 220 -1.08 15.27 7.74
N GLY A 221 -1.64 14.57 6.76
CA GLY A 221 -0.93 13.62 5.93
C GLY A 221 0.23 14.19 5.11
N PHE A 222 0.31 15.52 4.93
CA PHE A 222 1.48 16.17 4.33
C PHE A 222 2.67 16.27 5.28
N PHE A 223 2.44 16.21 6.59
CA PHE A 223 3.47 16.45 7.62
C PHE A 223 3.75 15.20 8.45
N LEU A 224 2.73 14.39 8.70
CA LEU A 224 2.83 13.23 9.56
C LEU A 224 3.06 11.96 8.73
N HIS A 225 3.86 11.07 9.29
CA HIS A 225 3.95 9.71 8.77
C HIS A 225 2.66 8.96 9.16
N TRP A 226 2.19 8.06 8.29
CA TRP A 226 0.92 7.32 8.49
C TRP A 226 0.83 6.49 9.79
N LEU A 227 1.96 6.28 10.48
CA LEU A 227 2.03 5.61 11.78
C LEU A 227 1.96 6.60 12.97
N ALA A 228 2.10 7.89 12.74
CA ALA A 228 2.03 8.92 13.77
C ALA A 228 0.61 9.49 13.83
#